data_86160265623d26c1a879f960c56d1856
#
_entry.id   86160265623d26c1a879f960c56d1856
#
_cell.length_a   1.000
_cell.length_b   1.000
_cell.length_c   1.000
_cell.angle_alpha   90.00
_cell.angle_beta   90.00
_cell.angle_gamma   90.00
#
_symmetry.space_group_name_H-M   'P 1'
#
loop_
_entity.id
_entity.type
_entity.pdbx_description
1 polymer ?
#
loop_
_entity_poly.entity_id
_entity_poly.type
_entity_poly.pdbx_seq_one_letter_code
_entity_poly.pdbx_strand_id
1 'polypeptide(L)'
;MEYSHKELRQEMVDVCLESLHEGMFTGTSGNLSMALGDGTMLITPTSVRYTVMRPMDIVRCDLDGNIIEGELQPSSEWRMHAAIYRAYPEHKAIFHTHSPYATAFAVVHKPIPSVLIETCIFLGGDVECAEYATPGTFAVGENAVPCLKNGRGGCLLNNHGVLAVGRDLNEARTRAQYIEDSARIYHYALQVGEPFVLEKL
;
A
#
# COMPACT_ATOMS: atom_id res chain seq x y z
N MET A 1 9.53 21.57 18.96
CA MET A 1 10.18 20.27 19.29
C MET A 1 10.95 19.79 18.07
N GLU A 2 12.12 19.22 18.28
CA GLU A 2 12.89 18.63 17.20
C GLU A 2 12.37 17.20 16.99
N TYR A 3 11.90 16.85 15.77
CA TYR A 3 11.39 15.51 15.45
C TYR A 3 12.47 14.65 14.79
N SER A 4 12.39 13.34 15.00
CA SER A 4 13.33 12.37 14.45
C SER A 4 13.10 12.08 12.97
N HIS A 5 14.07 11.46 12.29
CA HIS A 5 13.94 10.96 10.90
C HIS A 5 13.49 12.02 9.88
N LYS A 6 14.04 13.25 9.97
CA LYS A 6 13.61 14.40 9.13
C LYS A 6 13.62 14.11 7.63
N GLU A 7 14.70 13.51 7.15
CA GLU A 7 14.88 13.19 5.73
C GLU A 7 13.82 12.17 5.26
N LEU A 8 13.61 11.10 6.03
CA LEU A 8 12.63 10.08 5.71
C LEU A 8 11.19 10.63 5.73
N ARG A 9 10.89 11.52 6.66
CA ARG A 9 9.58 12.20 6.72
C ARG A 9 9.35 13.10 5.51
N GLN A 10 10.39 13.80 5.05
CA GLN A 10 10.32 14.61 3.84
C GLN A 10 10.10 13.72 2.62
N GLU A 11 10.86 12.64 2.49
CA GLU A 11 10.69 11.64 1.42
C GLU A 11 9.24 11.07 1.40
N MET A 12 8.68 10.75 2.56
CA MET A 12 7.28 10.30 2.66
C MET A 12 6.29 11.34 2.14
N VAL A 13 6.50 12.63 2.46
CA VAL A 13 5.65 13.73 1.96
C VAL A 13 5.78 13.88 0.45
N ASP A 14 7.00 13.85 -0.08
CA ASP A 14 7.27 13.97 -1.51
C ASP A 14 6.63 12.83 -2.30
N VAL A 15 6.78 11.59 -1.84
CA VAL A 15 6.13 10.41 -2.41
C VAL A 15 4.61 10.52 -2.39
N CYS A 16 4.01 11.04 -1.32
CA CYS A 16 2.57 11.28 -1.26
C CYS A 16 2.10 12.31 -2.30
N LEU A 17 2.85 13.40 -2.49
CA LEU A 17 2.52 14.44 -3.48
C LEU A 17 2.63 13.92 -4.91
N GLU A 18 3.69 13.19 -5.20
CA GLU A 18 3.88 12.55 -6.51
C GLU A 18 2.75 11.56 -6.81
N SER A 19 2.39 10.73 -5.84
CA SER A 19 1.32 9.74 -5.97
C SER A 19 -0.07 10.36 -6.13
N LEU A 20 -0.29 11.53 -5.52
CA LEU A 20 -1.50 12.32 -5.76
C LEU A 20 -1.55 12.83 -7.21
N HIS A 21 -0.44 13.34 -7.75
CA HIS A 21 -0.35 13.81 -9.13
C HIS A 21 -0.50 12.67 -10.15
N GLU A 22 -0.05 11.47 -9.81
CA GLU A 22 -0.19 10.27 -10.63
C GLU A 22 -1.60 9.63 -10.56
N GLY A 23 -2.48 10.14 -9.71
CA GLY A 23 -3.83 9.60 -9.51
C GLY A 23 -3.89 8.31 -8.70
N MET A 24 -2.80 7.93 -8.01
CA MET A 24 -2.76 6.79 -7.09
C MET A 24 -3.50 7.11 -5.79
N PHE A 25 -3.51 8.38 -5.39
CA PHE A 25 -4.28 8.91 -4.27
C PHE A 25 -5.41 9.82 -4.73
N THR A 26 -6.52 9.83 -4.01
CA THR A 26 -7.65 10.72 -4.25
C THR A 26 -8.08 11.36 -2.93
N GLY A 27 -8.06 12.70 -2.87
CA GLY A 27 -8.45 13.43 -1.67
C GLY A 27 -7.51 13.15 -0.49
N THR A 28 -8.00 12.44 0.53
CA THR A 28 -7.24 11.97 1.69
C THR A 28 -7.20 10.44 1.78
N SER A 29 -7.65 9.76 0.71
CA SER A 29 -7.64 8.30 0.63
C SER A 29 -6.25 7.78 0.36
N GLY A 30 -5.98 6.58 0.88
CA GLY A 30 -4.65 5.99 0.85
C GLY A 30 -3.79 6.44 2.01
N ASN A 31 -2.68 5.80 2.20
CA ASN A 31 -1.70 6.11 3.24
C ASN A 31 -0.41 5.32 2.97
N LEU A 32 0.66 5.74 3.59
CA LEU A 32 1.91 5.01 3.55
C LEU A 32 2.61 5.00 4.91
N SER A 33 3.44 3.99 5.13
CA SER A 33 4.26 3.89 6.34
C SER A 33 5.64 3.31 6.06
N MET A 34 6.54 3.57 7.01
CA MET A 34 7.89 2.99 7.06
C MET A 34 8.15 2.38 8.44
N ALA A 35 8.50 1.09 8.49
CA ALA A 35 8.98 0.45 9.71
C ALA A 35 10.42 0.87 10.00
N LEU A 36 10.70 1.27 11.25
CA LEU A 36 12.03 1.77 11.66
C LEU A 36 12.96 0.67 12.18
N GLY A 37 12.45 -0.57 12.33
CA GLY A 37 13.25 -1.71 12.80
C GLY A 37 13.40 -1.80 14.33
N ASP A 38 12.87 -0.84 15.07
CA ASP A 38 12.89 -0.77 16.53
C ASP A 38 11.52 -1.04 17.18
N GLY A 39 10.61 -1.65 16.42
CA GLY A 39 9.22 -1.88 16.84
C GLY A 39 8.30 -0.69 16.62
N THR A 40 8.78 0.35 15.93
CA THR A 40 8.01 1.55 15.59
C THR A 40 7.90 1.76 14.08
N MET A 41 6.95 2.59 13.66
CA MET A 41 6.80 3.02 12.28
C MET A 41 6.54 4.52 12.20
N LEU A 42 6.95 5.12 11.09
CA LEU A 42 6.42 6.39 10.61
C LEU A 42 5.20 6.09 9.74
N ILE A 43 4.13 6.87 9.90
CA ILE A 43 2.90 6.70 9.12
C ILE A 43 2.28 8.07 8.82
N THR A 44 1.66 8.20 7.65
CA THR A 44 0.90 9.40 7.30
C THR A 44 -0.25 9.63 8.29
N PRO A 45 -0.55 10.89 8.63
CA PRO A 45 -1.63 11.23 9.56
C PRO A 45 -3.01 11.00 8.93
N THR A 46 -4.02 10.77 9.78
CA THR A 46 -5.41 10.67 9.30
C THR A 46 -5.95 12.01 8.83
N SER A 47 -6.71 12.02 7.73
CA SER A 47 -7.52 13.15 7.26
C SER A 47 -6.75 14.43 6.90
N VAL A 48 -5.43 14.37 6.74
CA VAL A 48 -4.63 15.51 6.25
C VAL A 48 -4.50 15.42 4.74
N ARG A 49 -4.82 16.51 4.03
CA ARG A 49 -4.64 16.56 2.57
C ARG A 49 -3.15 16.56 2.23
N TYR A 50 -2.73 15.73 1.29
CA TYR A 50 -1.35 15.60 0.86
C TYR A 50 -0.73 16.91 0.37
N THR A 51 -1.53 17.81 -0.24
CA THR A 51 -1.06 19.11 -0.75
C THR A 51 -0.63 20.09 0.34
N VAL A 52 -0.95 19.85 1.61
CA VAL A 52 -0.58 20.71 2.73
C VAL A 52 0.14 19.96 3.85
N MET A 53 0.36 18.66 3.67
CA MET A 53 1.05 17.80 4.63
C MET A 53 2.53 18.18 4.69
N ARG A 54 3.06 18.27 5.90
CA ARG A 54 4.45 18.64 6.19
C ARG A 54 5.17 17.44 6.83
N PRO A 55 6.50 17.38 6.77
CA PRO A 55 7.26 16.30 7.40
C PRO A 55 6.96 16.11 8.90
N MET A 56 6.68 17.19 9.61
CA MET A 56 6.32 17.13 11.03
C MET A 56 4.92 16.57 11.30
N ASP A 57 4.07 16.49 10.28
CA ASP A 57 2.73 15.93 10.38
C ASP A 57 2.74 14.38 10.31
N ILE A 58 3.81 13.78 9.76
CA ILE A 58 4.03 12.32 9.80
C ILE A 58 4.14 11.89 11.26
N VAL A 59 3.42 10.85 11.64
CA VAL A 59 3.34 10.35 13.02
C VAL A 59 4.30 9.18 13.21
N ARG A 60 5.07 9.16 14.30
CA ARG A 60 5.77 7.98 14.76
C ARG A 60 4.95 7.29 15.83
N CYS A 61 4.60 6.04 15.61
CA CYS A 61 3.89 5.22 16.60
C CYS A 61 4.51 3.83 16.67
N ASP A 62 4.21 3.11 17.76
CA ASP A 62 4.50 1.69 17.84
C ASP A 62 3.47 0.86 17.06
N LEU A 63 3.68 -0.45 16.98
CA LEU A 63 2.75 -1.34 16.29
C LEU A 63 1.45 -1.62 17.07
N ASP A 64 1.30 -1.07 18.28
CA ASP A 64 0.07 -1.07 19.06
C ASP A 64 -0.71 0.25 18.92
N GLY A 65 -0.16 1.20 18.13
CA GLY A 65 -0.78 2.49 17.81
C GLY A 65 -0.51 3.58 18.84
N ASN A 66 0.36 3.36 19.83
CA ASN A 66 0.76 4.37 20.79
C ASN A 66 1.66 5.40 20.08
N ILE A 67 1.28 6.67 20.14
CA ILE A 67 2.04 7.76 19.54
C ILE A 67 3.30 8.00 20.35
N ILE A 68 4.45 7.92 19.69
CA ILE A 68 5.77 8.18 20.28
C ILE A 68 6.22 9.60 19.95
N GLU A 69 5.91 10.05 18.72
CA GLU A 69 6.29 11.38 18.24
C GLU A 69 5.30 11.87 17.18
N GLY A 70 4.83 13.09 17.34
CA GLY A 70 3.85 13.76 16.48
C GLY A 70 2.68 14.33 17.29
N GLU A 71 1.99 15.30 16.71
CA GLU A 71 0.83 15.96 17.35
C GLU A 71 -0.50 15.48 16.78
N LEU A 72 -0.45 14.83 15.61
CA LEU A 72 -1.62 14.31 14.89
C LEU A 72 -1.88 12.85 15.22
N GLN A 73 -3.07 12.38 14.87
CA GLN A 73 -3.39 10.95 14.93
C GLN A 73 -2.80 10.23 13.72
N PRO A 74 -2.26 9.02 13.87
CA PRO A 74 -1.84 8.20 12.75
C PRO A 74 -3.03 7.88 11.84
N SER A 75 -2.80 7.49 10.60
CA SER A 75 -3.84 6.98 9.71
C SER A 75 -4.74 6.02 10.46
N SER A 76 -6.04 6.11 10.26
CA SER A 76 -7.03 5.18 10.84
C SER A 76 -6.74 3.71 10.48
N GLU A 77 -5.93 3.48 9.47
CA GLU A 77 -5.55 2.15 8.98
C GLU A 77 -4.19 1.64 9.50
N TRP A 78 -3.62 2.30 10.50
CA TRP A 78 -2.35 1.88 11.10
C TRP A 78 -2.32 0.40 11.53
N ARG A 79 -3.50 -0.16 11.90
CA ARG A 79 -3.63 -1.56 12.31
C ARG A 79 -3.35 -2.54 11.17
N MET A 80 -3.76 -2.18 9.94
CA MET A 80 -3.44 -2.96 8.75
C MET A 80 -1.92 -2.99 8.54
N HIS A 81 -1.25 -1.83 8.62
CA HIS A 81 0.20 -1.74 8.49
C HIS A 81 0.92 -2.54 9.60
N ALA A 82 0.49 -2.39 10.83
CA ALA A 82 1.07 -3.11 11.96
C ALA A 82 0.93 -4.64 11.83
N ALA A 83 -0.20 -5.14 11.35
CA ALA A 83 -0.41 -6.57 11.10
C ALA A 83 0.57 -7.11 10.05
N ILE A 84 0.79 -6.38 8.96
CA ILE A 84 1.75 -6.76 7.92
C ILE A 84 3.19 -6.74 8.44
N TYR A 85 3.61 -5.70 9.16
CA TYR A 85 4.97 -5.63 9.72
C TYR A 85 5.25 -6.71 10.76
N ARG A 86 4.23 -7.15 11.51
CA ARG A 86 4.34 -8.27 12.43
C ARG A 86 4.50 -9.61 11.70
N ALA A 87 3.78 -9.79 10.61
CA ALA A 87 3.80 -11.03 9.82
C ALA A 87 5.06 -11.14 8.94
N TYR A 88 5.53 -10.02 8.40
CA TYR A 88 6.62 -9.93 7.44
C TYR A 88 7.59 -8.80 7.83
N PRO A 89 8.47 -9.00 8.83
CA PRO A 89 9.39 -7.97 9.31
C PRO A 89 10.47 -7.57 8.30
N GLU A 90 10.63 -8.32 7.21
CA GLU A 90 11.47 -7.97 6.06
C GLU A 90 10.91 -6.81 5.23
N HIS A 91 9.61 -6.61 5.20
CA HIS A 91 9.01 -5.44 4.58
C HIS A 91 9.23 -4.20 5.45
N LYS A 92 9.75 -3.13 4.85
CA LYS A 92 10.05 -1.87 5.54
C LYS A 92 9.13 -0.74 5.12
N ALA A 93 8.42 -0.87 4.00
CA ALA A 93 7.47 0.10 3.52
C ALA A 93 6.14 -0.55 3.14
N ILE A 94 5.05 0.15 3.42
CA ILE A 94 3.71 -0.20 2.96
C ILE A 94 3.10 1.00 2.28
N PHE A 95 2.53 0.76 1.09
CA PHE A 95 1.87 1.74 0.27
C PHE A 95 0.43 1.27 0.03
N HIS A 96 -0.53 1.97 0.59
CA HIS A 96 -1.96 1.67 0.42
C HIS A 96 -2.60 2.75 -0.44
N THR A 97 -3.29 2.33 -1.52
CA THR A 97 -3.94 3.22 -2.48
C THR A 97 -5.39 2.84 -2.72
N HIS A 98 -6.14 3.80 -3.27
CA HIS A 98 -7.46 3.56 -3.87
C HIS A 98 -7.40 3.83 -5.38
N SER A 99 -6.31 3.41 -6.02
CA SER A 99 -6.09 3.59 -7.44
C SER A 99 -7.20 2.93 -8.27
N PRO A 100 -7.73 3.59 -9.32
CA PRO A 100 -9.06 3.28 -9.83
C PRO A 100 -9.19 1.92 -10.52
N TYR A 101 -8.21 1.51 -11.33
CA TYR A 101 -8.31 0.25 -12.05
C TYR A 101 -8.15 -0.96 -11.13
N ALA A 102 -7.17 -0.95 -10.27
CA ALA A 102 -6.96 -2.04 -9.31
C ALA A 102 -8.12 -2.13 -8.30
N THR A 103 -8.61 -0.99 -7.82
CA THR A 103 -9.78 -0.95 -6.93
C THR A 103 -11.04 -1.47 -7.63
N ALA A 104 -11.20 -1.28 -8.94
CA ALA A 104 -12.33 -1.86 -9.69
C ALA A 104 -12.33 -3.40 -9.64
N PHE A 105 -11.15 -4.04 -9.72
CA PHE A 105 -11.02 -5.49 -9.52
C PHE A 105 -11.30 -5.89 -8.07
N ALA A 106 -10.84 -5.11 -7.09
CA ALA A 106 -11.13 -5.32 -5.67
C ALA A 106 -12.64 -5.28 -5.38
N VAL A 107 -13.39 -4.39 -6.04
CA VAL A 107 -14.86 -4.27 -5.88
C VAL A 107 -15.60 -5.50 -6.39
N VAL A 108 -15.10 -6.16 -7.42
CA VAL A 108 -15.70 -7.39 -7.97
C VAL A 108 -15.07 -8.66 -7.44
N HIS A 109 -14.15 -8.54 -6.47
CA HIS A 109 -13.43 -9.64 -5.80
C HIS A 109 -12.70 -10.56 -6.81
N LYS A 110 -12.08 -9.96 -7.83
CA LYS A 110 -11.33 -10.72 -8.83
C LYS A 110 -9.84 -10.38 -8.75
N PRO A 111 -8.96 -11.38 -8.70
CA PRO A 111 -7.53 -11.16 -8.75
C PRO A 111 -7.12 -10.58 -10.11
N ILE A 112 -5.96 -9.92 -10.14
CA ILE A 112 -5.31 -9.51 -11.39
C ILE A 112 -4.29 -10.59 -11.72
N PRO A 113 -4.48 -11.36 -12.80
CA PRO A 113 -3.54 -12.40 -13.18
C PRO A 113 -2.24 -11.81 -13.77
N SER A 114 -1.21 -12.62 -13.83
CA SER A 114 0.08 -12.26 -14.41
C SER A 114 -0.01 -12.16 -15.94
N VAL A 115 -0.55 -11.06 -16.45
CA VAL A 115 -0.67 -10.78 -17.90
C VAL A 115 0.48 -9.94 -18.45
N LEU A 116 1.30 -9.37 -17.59
CA LEU A 116 2.49 -8.60 -17.92
C LEU A 116 3.73 -9.21 -17.25
N ILE A 117 4.87 -9.08 -17.92
CA ILE A 117 6.16 -9.54 -17.36
C ILE A 117 6.52 -8.80 -16.07
N GLU A 118 6.15 -7.52 -15.97
CA GLU A 118 6.33 -6.69 -14.78
C GLU A 118 5.58 -7.25 -13.58
N THR A 119 4.39 -7.83 -13.77
CA THR A 119 3.63 -8.50 -12.70
C THR A 119 4.43 -9.67 -12.13
N CYS A 120 5.07 -10.46 -12.99
CA CYS A 120 5.91 -11.57 -12.55
C CYS A 120 7.18 -11.08 -11.83
N ILE A 121 7.89 -10.11 -12.41
CA ILE A 121 9.21 -9.66 -11.92
C ILE A 121 9.08 -8.84 -10.63
N PHE A 122 8.17 -7.87 -10.58
CA PHE A 122 8.07 -6.91 -9.48
C PHE A 122 7.08 -7.33 -8.39
N LEU A 123 6.03 -8.06 -8.77
CA LEU A 123 4.97 -8.47 -7.83
C LEU A 123 5.08 -9.94 -7.43
N GLY A 124 5.91 -10.72 -8.11
CA GLY A 124 6.12 -12.15 -7.83
C GLY A 124 4.97 -13.04 -8.32
N GLY A 125 4.07 -12.51 -9.14
CA GLY A 125 2.94 -13.22 -9.77
C GLY A 125 1.60 -12.51 -9.56
N ASP A 126 0.49 -13.23 -9.64
CA ASP A 126 -0.86 -12.69 -9.57
C ASP A 126 -1.10 -11.83 -8.33
N VAL A 127 -1.90 -10.78 -8.48
CA VAL A 127 -2.31 -9.91 -7.38
C VAL A 127 -3.63 -10.45 -6.82
N GLU A 128 -3.53 -11.14 -5.69
CA GLU A 128 -4.65 -11.80 -5.04
C GLU A 128 -5.59 -10.81 -4.34
N CYS A 129 -6.84 -11.25 -4.07
CA CYS A 129 -7.83 -10.49 -3.31
C CYS A 129 -7.87 -10.97 -1.86
N ALA A 130 -7.60 -10.08 -0.93
CA ALA A 130 -7.86 -10.31 0.50
C ALA A 130 -9.36 -10.20 0.80
N GLU A 131 -9.86 -11.05 1.68
CA GLU A 131 -11.26 -11.01 2.12
C GLU A 131 -11.60 -9.64 2.73
N TYR A 132 -12.86 -9.23 2.54
CA TYR A 132 -13.34 -7.98 3.12
C TYR A 132 -13.27 -7.99 4.64
N ALA A 133 -12.81 -6.89 5.21
CA ALA A 133 -12.92 -6.58 6.63
C ALA A 133 -13.22 -5.09 6.82
N THR A 134 -13.80 -4.75 7.96
CA THR A 134 -14.12 -3.34 8.28
C THR A 134 -12.84 -2.50 8.31
N PRO A 135 -12.73 -1.41 7.53
CA PRO A 135 -11.58 -0.53 7.54
C PRO A 135 -11.21 -0.05 8.95
N GLY A 136 -9.91 0.10 9.21
CA GLY A 136 -9.41 0.51 10.52
C GLY A 136 -9.30 -0.61 11.56
N THR A 137 -9.60 -1.85 11.21
CA THR A 137 -9.43 -3.02 12.08
C THR A 137 -8.15 -3.80 11.74
N PHE A 138 -7.63 -4.60 12.66
CA PHE A 138 -6.53 -5.54 12.38
C PHE A 138 -6.89 -6.58 11.33
N ALA A 139 -8.17 -6.98 11.26
CA ALA A 139 -8.65 -7.99 10.32
C ALA A 139 -8.35 -7.64 8.85
N VAL A 140 -8.28 -6.34 8.47
CA VAL A 140 -7.88 -5.93 7.11
C VAL A 140 -6.47 -6.42 6.79
N GLY A 141 -5.52 -6.21 7.71
CA GLY A 141 -4.14 -6.66 7.54
C GLY A 141 -4.00 -8.18 7.67
N GLU A 142 -4.70 -8.79 8.63
CA GLU A 142 -4.70 -10.23 8.84
C GLU A 142 -5.20 -10.98 7.60
N ASN A 143 -6.24 -10.46 6.92
CA ASN A 143 -6.74 -11.02 5.66
C ASN A 143 -5.77 -10.76 4.49
N ALA A 144 -4.99 -9.67 4.51
CA ALA A 144 -3.98 -9.39 3.49
C ALA A 144 -2.72 -10.26 3.62
N VAL A 145 -2.34 -10.67 4.84
CA VAL A 145 -1.15 -11.49 5.10
C VAL A 145 -1.08 -12.75 4.23
N PRO A 146 -2.13 -13.58 4.09
CA PRO A 146 -2.09 -14.75 3.21
C PRO A 146 -1.80 -14.42 1.74
N CYS A 147 -2.24 -13.26 1.25
CA CYS A 147 -2.05 -12.84 -0.14
C CYS A 147 -0.60 -12.41 -0.45
N LEU A 148 0.19 -12.10 0.58
CA LEU A 148 1.59 -11.69 0.45
C LEU A 148 2.58 -12.88 0.52
N LYS A 149 2.09 -14.10 0.67
CA LYS A 149 2.95 -15.30 0.72
C LYS A 149 3.78 -15.44 -0.56
N ASN A 150 4.92 -16.14 -0.42
CA ASN A 150 5.82 -16.47 -1.54
C ASN A 150 6.43 -15.25 -2.22
N GLY A 151 6.66 -14.16 -1.47
CA GLY A 151 7.32 -12.95 -1.97
C GLY A 151 6.43 -12.06 -2.85
N ARG A 152 5.11 -12.17 -2.72
CA ARG A 152 4.17 -11.28 -3.43
C ARG A 152 4.36 -9.84 -2.99
N GLY A 153 4.41 -8.93 -3.97
CA GLY A 153 4.65 -7.50 -3.75
C GLY A 153 3.43 -6.69 -3.32
N GLY A 154 2.24 -7.30 -3.32
CA GLY A 154 1.02 -6.63 -2.92
C GLY A 154 -0.24 -7.48 -3.16
N CYS A 155 -1.39 -6.92 -2.78
CA CYS A 155 -2.70 -7.55 -2.95
C CYS A 155 -3.81 -6.50 -3.11
N LEU A 156 -4.97 -6.94 -3.57
CA LEU A 156 -6.21 -6.19 -3.51
C LEU A 156 -6.89 -6.40 -2.16
N LEU A 157 -7.55 -5.37 -1.68
CA LEU A 157 -8.42 -5.41 -0.49
C LEU A 157 -9.86 -5.30 -0.97
N ASN A 158 -10.66 -6.36 -0.82
CA ASN A 158 -12.03 -6.42 -1.33
C ASN A 158 -12.86 -5.21 -0.90
N ASN A 159 -13.55 -4.54 -1.86
CA ASN A 159 -14.35 -3.32 -1.69
C ASN A 159 -13.62 -2.15 -1.02
N HIS A 160 -12.27 -2.11 -1.11
CA HIS A 160 -11.49 -1.11 -0.42
C HIS A 160 -10.42 -0.48 -1.33
N GLY A 161 -9.40 -1.23 -1.70
CA GLY A 161 -8.29 -0.68 -2.48
C GLY A 161 -7.15 -1.67 -2.67
N VAL A 162 -5.94 -1.16 -2.61
CA VAL A 162 -4.69 -1.88 -2.91
C VAL A 162 -3.70 -1.75 -1.75
N LEU A 163 -3.01 -2.82 -1.44
CA LEU A 163 -1.86 -2.84 -0.55
C LEU A 163 -0.63 -3.28 -1.32
N ALA A 164 0.44 -2.50 -1.28
CA ALA A 164 1.76 -2.88 -1.78
C ALA A 164 2.80 -2.78 -0.67
N VAL A 165 3.77 -3.69 -0.70
CA VAL A 165 4.84 -3.79 0.31
C VAL A 165 6.21 -3.69 -0.36
N GLY A 166 7.22 -3.20 0.37
CA GLY A 166 8.58 -3.08 -0.17
C GLY A 166 9.64 -3.05 0.92
N ARG A 167 10.90 -3.17 0.51
CA ARG A 167 12.08 -3.01 1.38
C ARG A 167 12.36 -1.53 1.68
N ASP A 168 11.78 -0.64 0.88
CA ASP A 168 11.85 0.81 0.99
C ASP A 168 10.62 1.45 0.32
N LEU A 169 10.48 2.78 0.44
CA LEU A 169 9.36 3.53 -0.14
C LEU A 169 9.29 3.41 -1.66
N ASN A 170 10.44 3.46 -2.32
CA ASN A 170 10.51 3.39 -3.77
C ASN A 170 10.00 2.04 -4.30
N GLU A 171 10.43 0.94 -3.67
CA GLU A 171 9.96 -0.40 -4.06
C GLU A 171 8.45 -0.56 -3.81
N ALA A 172 7.95 -0.13 -2.63
CA ALA A 172 6.53 -0.23 -2.32
C ALA A 172 5.67 0.61 -3.29
N ARG A 173 6.10 1.84 -3.60
CA ARG A 173 5.45 2.71 -4.60
C ARG A 173 5.46 2.10 -5.99
N THR A 174 6.63 1.65 -6.45
CA THR A 174 6.79 1.00 -7.76
C THR A 174 5.86 -0.20 -7.90
N ARG A 175 5.76 -1.03 -6.87
CA ARG A 175 4.83 -2.16 -6.85
C ARG A 175 3.37 -1.73 -6.92
N ALA A 176 2.98 -0.68 -6.19
CA ALA A 176 1.64 -0.12 -6.29
C ALA A 176 1.32 0.39 -7.70
N GLN A 177 2.28 1.06 -8.36
CA GLN A 177 2.16 1.51 -9.75
C GLN A 177 1.98 0.33 -10.71
N TYR A 178 2.77 -0.76 -10.57
CA TYR A 178 2.61 -1.95 -11.40
C TYR A 178 1.31 -2.70 -11.15
N ILE A 179 0.79 -2.70 -9.92
CA ILE A 179 -0.55 -3.26 -9.65
C ILE A 179 -1.62 -2.47 -10.42
N GLU A 180 -1.58 -1.15 -10.36
CA GLU A 180 -2.52 -0.29 -11.07
C GLU A 180 -2.39 -0.41 -12.60
N ASP A 181 -1.15 -0.41 -13.11
CA ASP A 181 -0.90 -0.54 -14.55
C ASP A 181 -1.32 -1.92 -15.08
N SER A 182 -1.02 -2.99 -14.35
CA SER A 182 -1.46 -4.34 -14.69
C SER A 182 -2.98 -4.46 -14.71
N ALA A 183 -3.66 -3.86 -13.72
CA ALA A 183 -5.12 -3.81 -13.67
C ALA A 183 -5.69 -3.07 -14.88
N ARG A 184 -5.11 -1.91 -15.21
CA ARG A 184 -5.54 -1.09 -16.35
C ARG A 184 -5.39 -1.83 -17.67
N ILE A 185 -4.24 -2.43 -17.91
CA ILE A 185 -3.97 -3.16 -19.16
C ILE A 185 -4.85 -4.41 -19.23
N TYR A 186 -4.99 -5.15 -18.14
CA TYR A 186 -5.87 -6.31 -18.07
C TYR A 186 -7.33 -5.93 -18.34
N HIS A 187 -7.82 -4.82 -17.78
CA HIS A 187 -9.16 -4.29 -18.06
C HIS A 187 -9.37 -4.03 -19.55
N TYR A 188 -8.42 -3.39 -20.24
CA TYR A 188 -8.53 -3.15 -21.68
C TYR A 188 -8.40 -4.44 -22.50
N ALA A 189 -7.52 -5.34 -22.13
CA ALA A 189 -7.33 -6.62 -22.80
C ALA A 189 -8.63 -7.45 -22.83
N LEU A 190 -9.38 -7.47 -21.72
CA LEU A 190 -10.69 -8.14 -21.65
C LEU A 190 -11.74 -7.60 -22.63
N GLN A 191 -11.56 -6.36 -23.12
CA GLN A 191 -12.46 -5.77 -24.13
C GLN A 191 -12.02 -6.10 -25.57
N VAL A 192 -10.77 -6.49 -25.75
CA VAL A 192 -10.18 -6.82 -27.08
C VAL A 192 -10.22 -8.31 -27.36
N GLY A 193 -10.12 -9.15 -26.35
CA GLY A 193 -10.12 -10.60 -26.49
C GLY A 193 -9.89 -11.31 -25.17
N GLU A 194 -9.54 -12.59 -25.22
CA GLU A 194 -9.16 -13.38 -24.05
C GLU A 194 -7.66 -13.17 -23.75
N PRO A 195 -7.31 -12.60 -22.58
CA PRO A 195 -5.91 -12.37 -22.24
C PRO A 195 -5.16 -13.68 -21.99
N PHE A 196 -3.92 -13.76 -22.46
CA PHE A 196 -3.01 -14.83 -22.10
C PHE A 196 -2.38 -14.54 -20.72
N VAL A 197 -2.48 -15.52 -19.82
CA VAL A 197 -1.84 -15.48 -18.51
C VAL A 197 -0.45 -16.11 -18.63
N LEU A 198 0.57 -15.42 -18.15
CA LEU A 198 1.94 -15.90 -18.15
C LEU A 198 2.09 -17.03 -17.10
N GLU A 199 2.75 -18.10 -17.48
CA GLU A 199 3.25 -19.08 -16.52
C GLU A 199 4.38 -18.43 -15.68
N LYS A 200 4.58 -18.92 -14.45
CA LYS A 200 5.64 -18.39 -13.56
C LYS A 200 6.99 -18.41 -14.28
N LEU A 201 7.67 -17.27 -14.24
CA LEU A 201 9.06 -17.13 -14.66
C LEU A 201 10.00 -17.76 -13.64
#